data_f7d633fda9e12f7e6ab9c3ffba96d042
#
_entry.id   f7d633fda9e12f7e6ab9c3ffba96d042
#
_cell.length_a   1.000
_cell.length_b   1.000
_cell.length_c   1.000
_cell.angle_alpha   90.00
_cell.angle_beta   90.00
_cell.angle_gamma   90.00
#
_symmetry.space_group_name_H-M   'P 1'
#
loop_
_entity.id
_entity.type
_entity.pdbx_description
1 polymer ?
#
loop_
_entity_poly.entity_id
_entity_poly.type
_entity_poly.pdbx_seq_one_letter_code
_entity_poly.pdbx_strand_id
1 'polypeptide(L)'
;MARHTISQDYLKLQQELHLNPNYGVASLQFAPLVSQIAKQNNVTSISDYGAGKKRLLEGLKANGFNPKEYHPFDPAFPDYGEPKNADLVCCIDVLEHIEPSKLNAVLEELATITVGLGFFTIHMGPAGKVLSDGRNAHLIQKPTSWWLPNLCQHFNVLQLQHHQVFGTGFWCVVQRIK
;
A
#
# COMPACT_ATOMS: atom_id res chain seq x y z
N MET A 1 12.17 13.82 -13.59
CA MET A 1 12.73 12.50 -13.99
C MET A 1 11.64 11.45 -13.81
N ALA A 2 11.59 10.42 -14.68
CA ALA A 2 10.65 9.31 -14.48
C ALA A 2 11.04 8.53 -13.20
N ARG A 3 10.06 8.18 -12.36
CA ARG A 3 10.32 7.33 -11.20
C ARG A 3 10.75 5.94 -11.66
N HIS A 4 11.69 5.34 -10.94
CA HIS A 4 12.15 3.98 -11.23
C HIS A 4 11.13 2.91 -10.77
N THR A 5 10.16 3.29 -9.92
CA THR A 5 9.12 2.42 -9.34
C THR A 5 7.87 2.26 -10.20
N ILE A 6 7.71 3.03 -11.28
CA ILE A 6 6.57 2.97 -12.20
C ILE A 6 6.99 3.41 -13.61
N SER A 7 6.46 2.75 -14.65
CA SER A 7 6.65 3.21 -16.03
C SER A 7 5.70 4.37 -16.38
N GLN A 8 6.08 5.20 -17.36
CA GLN A 8 5.27 6.36 -17.77
C GLN A 8 3.92 5.94 -18.38
N ASP A 9 3.90 4.84 -19.10
CA ASP A 9 2.65 4.35 -19.72
C ASP A 9 1.71 3.78 -18.65
N TYR A 10 2.25 3.04 -17.69
CA TYR A 10 1.44 2.54 -16.58
C TYR A 10 0.94 3.65 -15.65
N LEU A 11 1.72 4.70 -15.43
CA LEU A 11 1.30 5.87 -14.68
C LEU A 11 0.03 6.51 -15.27
N LYS A 12 -0.06 6.65 -16.60
CA LYS A 12 -1.26 7.17 -17.28
C LYS A 12 -2.48 6.29 -17.01
N LEU A 13 -2.32 4.96 -17.07
CA LEU A 13 -3.40 4.02 -16.78
C LEU A 13 -3.90 4.14 -15.34
N GLN A 14 -2.98 4.32 -14.38
CA GLN A 14 -3.35 4.56 -12.99
C GLN A 14 -4.07 5.89 -12.80
N GLN A 15 -3.64 6.96 -13.46
CA GLN A 15 -4.33 8.25 -13.44
C GLN A 15 -5.76 8.14 -13.99
N GLU A 16 -5.96 7.44 -15.11
CA GLU A 16 -7.29 7.16 -15.66
C GLU A 16 -8.17 6.39 -14.68
N LEU A 17 -7.62 5.36 -14.02
CA LEU A 17 -8.36 4.55 -13.06
C LEU A 17 -8.82 5.38 -11.85
N HIS A 18 -8.00 6.33 -11.41
CA HIS A 18 -8.30 7.24 -10.31
C HIS A 18 -9.35 8.33 -10.64
N LEU A 19 -9.74 8.50 -11.90
CA LEU A 19 -10.89 9.36 -12.26
C LEU A 19 -12.21 8.78 -11.73
N ASN A 20 -12.28 7.46 -11.50
CA ASN A 20 -13.43 6.83 -10.87
C ASN A 20 -13.48 7.18 -9.37
N PRO A 21 -14.52 7.89 -8.87
CA PRO A 21 -14.61 8.27 -7.46
C PRO A 21 -14.73 7.09 -6.50
N ASN A 22 -15.21 5.94 -6.98
CA ASN A 22 -15.40 4.71 -6.20
C ASN A 22 -14.19 3.76 -6.23
N TYR A 23 -13.06 4.19 -6.83
CA TYR A 23 -11.82 3.43 -6.82
C TYR A 23 -10.95 3.80 -5.61
N GLY A 24 -10.24 2.80 -5.04
CA GLY A 24 -9.31 2.99 -3.93
C GLY A 24 -10.00 3.16 -2.56
N VAL A 25 -10.96 2.27 -2.24
CA VAL A 25 -11.72 2.32 -0.98
C VAL A 25 -11.28 1.26 0.04
N ALA A 26 -10.37 0.35 -0.33
CA ALA A 26 -9.94 -0.77 0.52
C ALA A 26 -9.37 -0.31 1.86
N SER A 27 -8.64 0.80 1.89
CA SER A 27 -8.03 1.34 3.10
C SER A 27 -9.04 1.69 4.20
N LEU A 28 -10.29 2.02 3.87
CA LEU A 28 -11.35 2.23 4.87
C LEU A 28 -11.65 0.97 5.68
N GLN A 29 -11.56 -0.22 5.06
CA GLN A 29 -11.83 -1.50 5.73
C GLN A 29 -10.72 -1.89 6.70
N PHE A 30 -9.50 -1.47 6.44
CA PHE A 30 -8.35 -1.75 7.28
C PHE A 30 -8.05 -0.65 8.31
N ALA A 31 -8.68 0.52 8.19
CA ALA A 31 -8.45 1.65 9.09
C ALA A 31 -8.67 1.32 10.59
N PRO A 32 -9.67 0.51 11.00
CA PRO A 32 -9.80 0.10 12.40
C PRO A 32 -8.56 -0.64 12.91
N LEU A 33 -8.03 -1.60 12.13
CA LEU A 33 -6.84 -2.39 12.48
C LEU A 33 -5.59 -1.50 12.51
N VAL A 34 -5.42 -0.65 11.51
CA VAL A 34 -4.30 0.32 11.47
C VAL A 34 -4.36 1.26 12.68
N SER A 35 -5.55 1.76 13.04
CA SER A 35 -5.73 2.60 14.24
C SER A 35 -5.33 1.87 15.52
N GLN A 36 -5.68 0.59 15.65
CA GLN A 36 -5.31 -0.24 16.78
C GLN A 36 -3.77 -0.41 16.87
N ILE A 37 -3.14 -0.80 15.75
CA ILE A 37 -1.68 -0.97 15.67
C ILE A 37 -0.98 0.34 16.02
N ALA A 38 -1.44 1.46 15.47
CA ALA A 38 -0.85 2.77 15.71
C ALA A 38 -0.92 3.18 17.19
N LYS A 39 -2.07 2.97 17.84
CA LYS A 39 -2.26 3.25 19.28
C LYS A 39 -1.37 2.39 20.16
N GLN A 40 -1.30 1.08 19.87
CA GLN A 40 -0.52 0.11 20.65
C GLN A 40 1.00 0.37 20.57
N ASN A 41 1.47 0.97 19.48
CA ASN A 41 2.88 1.23 19.22
C ASN A 41 3.27 2.72 19.37
N ASN A 42 2.40 3.57 19.94
CA ASN A 42 2.63 5.00 20.12
C ASN A 42 3.05 5.72 18.83
N VAL A 43 2.50 5.31 17.70
CA VAL A 43 2.77 5.90 16.38
C VAL A 43 2.36 7.36 16.36
N THR A 44 3.23 8.23 15.87
CA THR A 44 2.96 9.67 15.73
C THR A 44 2.90 10.09 14.26
N SER A 45 3.64 9.41 13.40
CA SER A 45 3.70 9.68 11.96
C SER A 45 3.28 8.48 11.13
N ILE A 46 2.49 8.72 10.09
CA ILE A 46 2.06 7.70 9.11
C ILE A 46 2.48 8.13 7.71
N SER A 47 3.13 7.23 6.98
CA SER A 47 3.29 7.32 5.53
C SER A 47 2.27 6.39 4.87
N ASP A 48 1.43 6.94 3.99
CA ASP A 48 0.41 6.21 3.24
C ASP A 48 0.87 6.05 1.79
N TYR A 49 1.46 4.90 1.51
CA TYR A 49 2.04 4.58 0.20
C TYR A 49 0.99 3.96 -0.71
N GLY A 50 0.67 4.64 -1.80
CA GLY A 50 -0.50 4.36 -2.65
C GLY A 50 -1.78 4.97 -2.06
N ALA A 51 -1.67 6.20 -1.53
CA ALA A 51 -2.72 6.87 -0.75
C ALA A 51 -4.00 7.15 -1.54
N GLY A 52 -3.94 7.13 -2.88
CA GLY A 52 -5.08 7.46 -3.72
C GLY A 52 -5.78 8.74 -3.25
N LYS A 53 -7.04 8.62 -2.85
CA LYS A 53 -7.86 9.75 -2.35
C LYS A 53 -7.76 9.97 -0.84
N LYS A 54 -6.70 9.47 -0.16
CA LYS A 54 -6.46 9.59 1.31
C LYS A 54 -7.57 8.98 2.16
N ARG A 55 -8.19 7.92 1.69
CA ARG A 55 -9.29 7.23 2.42
C ARG A 55 -8.81 6.63 3.74
N LEU A 56 -7.53 6.24 3.85
CA LEU A 56 -6.95 5.78 5.11
C LEU A 56 -7.07 6.87 6.18
N LEU A 57 -6.71 8.12 5.88
CA LEU A 57 -6.79 9.23 6.84
C LEU A 57 -8.22 9.47 7.33
N GLU A 58 -9.19 9.39 6.42
CA GLU A 58 -10.63 9.50 6.77
C GLU A 58 -11.02 8.39 7.75
N GLY A 59 -10.64 7.14 7.42
CA GLY A 59 -10.92 5.97 8.25
C GLY A 59 -10.23 6.01 9.61
N LEU A 60 -8.98 6.46 9.67
CA LEU A 60 -8.24 6.62 10.94
C LEU A 60 -8.95 7.60 11.87
N LYS A 61 -9.34 8.77 11.36
CA LYS A 61 -10.08 9.79 12.13
C LYS A 61 -11.42 9.24 12.63
N ALA A 62 -12.17 8.53 11.79
CA ALA A 62 -13.43 7.90 12.17
C ALA A 62 -13.25 6.85 13.27
N ASN A 63 -12.06 6.22 13.37
CA ASN A 63 -11.70 5.25 14.42
C ASN A 63 -10.97 5.89 15.62
N GLY A 64 -11.03 7.21 15.76
CA GLY A 64 -10.47 7.93 16.90
C GLY A 64 -8.94 7.93 16.96
N PHE A 65 -8.28 7.86 15.80
CA PHE A 65 -6.84 8.03 15.66
C PHE A 65 -6.53 9.18 14.70
N ASN A 66 -5.83 10.19 15.18
CA ASN A 66 -5.39 11.33 14.39
C ASN A 66 -3.86 11.43 14.48
N PRO A 67 -3.12 10.99 13.45
CA PRO A 67 -1.66 11.08 13.47
C PRO A 67 -1.21 12.54 13.53
N LYS A 68 -0.08 12.82 14.21
CA LYS A 68 0.51 14.17 14.24
C LYS A 68 1.00 14.56 12.86
N GLU A 69 1.56 13.58 12.12
CA GLU A 69 2.03 13.75 10.76
C GLU A 69 1.43 12.66 9.87
N TYR A 70 0.92 13.06 8.71
CA TYR A 70 0.41 12.15 7.69
C TYR A 70 0.99 12.51 6.34
N HIS A 71 1.71 11.57 5.75
CA HIS A 71 2.45 11.72 4.50
C HIS A 71 1.81 10.84 3.41
N PRO A 72 0.85 11.36 2.64
CA PRO A 72 0.33 10.63 1.50
C PRO A 72 1.38 10.59 0.39
N PHE A 73 1.46 9.46 -0.28
CA PHE A 73 2.22 9.29 -1.50
C PHE A 73 1.45 8.42 -2.49
N ASP A 74 1.35 8.86 -3.72
CA ASP A 74 0.79 8.07 -4.84
C ASP A 74 1.31 8.66 -6.15
N PRO A 75 1.90 7.85 -7.05
CA PRO A 75 2.39 8.34 -8.34
C PRO A 75 1.31 9.00 -9.20
N ALA A 76 0.05 8.58 -9.06
CA ALA A 76 -1.08 9.16 -9.81
C ALA A 76 -1.48 10.57 -9.30
N PHE A 77 -0.98 10.97 -8.12
CA PHE A 77 -1.26 12.25 -7.47
C PHE A 77 0.05 13.03 -7.22
N PRO A 78 0.62 13.67 -8.24
CA PRO A 78 1.95 14.31 -8.14
C PRO A 78 2.05 15.40 -7.07
N ASP A 79 0.94 16.01 -6.68
CA ASP A 79 0.89 17.04 -5.64
C ASP A 79 1.23 16.51 -4.24
N TYR A 80 1.24 15.18 -4.04
CA TYR A 80 1.66 14.59 -2.75
C TYR A 80 3.18 14.61 -2.56
N GLY A 81 3.95 14.77 -3.63
CA GLY A 81 5.41 14.77 -3.60
C GLY A 81 6.01 13.38 -3.46
N GLU A 82 7.15 13.29 -2.80
CA GLU A 82 7.89 12.03 -2.61
C GLU A 82 7.45 11.31 -1.32
N PRO A 83 7.58 9.96 -1.25
CA PRO A 83 7.28 9.21 -0.05
C PRO A 83 8.23 9.61 1.10
N LYS A 84 7.72 9.66 2.32
CA LYS A 84 8.46 10.10 3.49
C LYS A 84 8.59 9.01 4.54
N ASN A 85 9.67 9.07 5.31
CA ASN A 85 9.87 8.22 6.49
C ASN A 85 8.74 8.43 7.50
N ALA A 86 8.33 7.34 8.17
CA ALA A 86 7.32 7.41 9.22
C ALA A 86 7.48 6.26 10.23
N ASP A 87 6.87 6.43 11.42
CA ASP A 87 6.79 5.40 12.45
C ASP A 87 6.00 4.18 11.96
N LEU A 88 4.94 4.43 11.17
CA LEU A 88 4.13 3.39 10.52
C LEU A 88 3.97 3.72 9.03
N VAL A 89 4.42 2.82 8.18
CA VAL A 89 4.21 2.87 6.74
C VAL A 89 3.06 1.95 6.37
N CYS A 90 1.99 2.50 5.80
CA CYS A 90 0.86 1.74 5.30
C CYS A 90 0.95 1.61 3.78
N CYS A 91 0.82 0.38 3.26
CA CYS A 91 0.73 0.07 1.83
C CYS A 91 -0.44 -0.90 1.65
N ILE A 92 -1.61 -0.36 1.35
CA ILE A 92 -2.89 -1.07 1.43
C ILE A 92 -3.48 -1.24 0.05
N ASP A 93 -3.54 -2.49 -0.43
CA ASP A 93 -4.10 -2.85 -1.73
C ASP A 93 -3.35 -2.12 -2.87
N VAL A 94 -2.03 -2.22 -2.86
CA VAL A 94 -1.11 -1.52 -3.79
C VAL A 94 -0.14 -2.48 -4.47
N LEU A 95 0.50 -3.39 -3.73
CA LEU A 95 1.60 -4.20 -4.24
C LEU A 95 1.18 -5.11 -5.40
N GLU A 96 -0.04 -5.61 -5.41
CA GLU A 96 -0.62 -6.41 -6.49
C GLU A 96 -0.85 -5.60 -7.78
N HIS A 97 -0.92 -4.27 -7.68
CA HIS A 97 -1.04 -3.36 -8.82
C HIS A 97 0.32 -2.99 -9.43
N ILE A 98 1.43 -3.30 -8.76
CA ILE A 98 2.76 -2.92 -9.25
C ILE A 98 3.13 -3.74 -10.50
N GLU A 99 3.79 -3.10 -11.47
CA GLU A 99 4.39 -3.80 -12.61
C GLU A 99 5.40 -4.83 -12.08
N PRO A 100 5.32 -6.11 -12.49
CA PRO A 100 6.18 -7.17 -11.92
C PRO A 100 7.68 -6.83 -11.96
N SER A 101 8.13 -6.14 -13.01
CA SER A 101 9.52 -5.70 -13.18
C SER A 101 9.92 -4.56 -12.23
N LYS A 102 8.97 -3.91 -11.56
CA LYS A 102 9.19 -2.79 -10.64
C LYS A 102 9.02 -3.18 -9.17
N LEU A 103 8.52 -4.38 -8.88
CA LEU A 103 8.19 -4.80 -7.53
C LEU A 103 9.38 -4.67 -6.57
N ASN A 104 10.57 -5.14 -6.95
CA ASN A 104 11.74 -5.05 -6.08
C ASN A 104 12.09 -3.59 -5.74
N ALA A 105 12.06 -2.69 -6.73
CA ALA A 105 12.34 -1.27 -6.53
C ALA A 105 11.31 -0.61 -5.58
N VAL A 106 10.04 -1.03 -5.65
CA VAL A 106 8.98 -0.58 -4.72
C VAL A 106 9.22 -1.10 -3.31
N LEU A 107 9.60 -2.38 -3.15
CA LEU A 107 9.89 -2.97 -1.85
C LEU A 107 11.13 -2.33 -1.20
N GLU A 108 12.17 -2.01 -1.97
CA GLU A 108 13.35 -1.25 -1.52
C GLU A 108 12.96 0.15 -1.05
N GLU A 109 12.12 0.86 -1.81
CA GLU A 109 11.63 2.19 -1.43
C GLU A 109 10.80 2.14 -0.14
N LEU A 110 9.86 1.18 -0.03
CA LEU A 110 9.10 0.94 1.19
C LEU A 110 10.00 0.64 2.39
N ALA A 111 11.03 -0.21 2.21
CA ALA A 111 11.99 -0.51 3.27
C ALA A 111 12.78 0.74 3.69
N THR A 112 13.13 1.60 2.75
CA THR A 112 13.86 2.84 3.04
C THR A 112 13.07 3.80 3.91
N ILE A 113 11.75 3.92 3.69
CA ILE A 113 10.89 4.85 4.45
C ILE A 113 10.30 4.24 5.73
N THR A 114 10.38 2.91 5.93
CA THR A 114 9.89 2.24 7.14
C THR A 114 10.90 2.38 8.27
N VAL A 115 10.68 3.34 9.16
CA VAL A 115 11.53 3.56 10.35
C VAL A 115 11.13 2.64 11.49
N GLY A 116 9.85 2.48 11.75
CA GLY A 116 9.27 1.63 12.79
C GLY A 116 8.64 0.37 12.20
N LEU A 117 7.35 0.43 11.94
CA LEU A 117 6.56 -0.69 11.43
C LEU A 117 6.03 -0.41 10.01
N GLY A 118 5.82 -1.47 9.25
CA GLY A 118 5.00 -1.44 8.04
C GLY A 118 3.70 -2.24 8.26
N PHE A 119 2.59 -1.75 7.70
CA PHE A 119 1.34 -2.48 7.59
C PHE A 119 0.99 -2.60 6.11
N PHE A 120 1.06 -3.80 5.57
CA PHE A 120 0.81 -4.05 4.15
C PHE A 120 -0.38 -4.98 4.00
N THR A 121 -1.25 -4.69 3.01
CA THR A 121 -2.28 -5.62 2.58
C THR A 121 -2.08 -5.95 1.11
N ILE A 122 -2.32 -7.20 0.75
CA ILE A 122 -2.12 -7.70 -0.61
C ILE A 122 -3.32 -8.58 -0.98
N HIS A 123 -3.98 -8.25 -2.09
CA HIS A 123 -5.01 -9.08 -2.68
C HIS A 123 -4.36 -10.10 -3.64
N MET A 124 -4.73 -11.38 -3.51
CA MET A 124 -4.06 -12.48 -4.25
C MET A 124 -4.76 -12.87 -5.56
N GLY A 125 -6.01 -12.46 -5.72
CA GLY A 125 -6.84 -12.76 -6.90
C GLY A 125 -6.94 -11.60 -7.90
N PRO A 126 -7.75 -11.75 -8.94
CA PRO A 126 -7.99 -10.69 -9.90
C PRO A 126 -8.76 -9.53 -9.28
N ALA A 127 -8.47 -8.30 -9.73
CA ALA A 127 -9.29 -7.14 -9.46
C ALA A 127 -10.63 -7.23 -10.21
N GLY A 128 -11.66 -6.60 -9.66
CA GLY A 128 -12.91 -6.36 -10.39
C GLY A 128 -12.79 -5.27 -11.47
N LYS A 129 -11.61 -4.66 -11.66
CA LYS A 129 -11.33 -3.61 -12.64
C LYS A 129 -10.35 -4.07 -13.70
N VAL A 130 -10.59 -3.60 -14.93
CA VAL A 130 -9.72 -3.79 -16.08
C VAL A 130 -9.19 -2.42 -16.50
N LEU A 131 -7.91 -2.35 -16.81
CA LEU A 131 -7.25 -1.14 -17.34
C LEU A 131 -7.70 -0.87 -18.77
N SER A 132 -7.51 0.35 -19.26
CA SER A 132 -7.90 0.72 -20.64
C SER A 132 -7.12 -0.04 -21.72
N ASP A 133 -5.97 -0.63 -21.37
CA ASP A 133 -5.19 -1.51 -22.27
C ASP A 133 -5.62 -2.98 -22.24
N GLY A 134 -6.68 -3.33 -21.49
CA GLY A 134 -7.25 -4.68 -21.41
C GLY A 134 -6.64 -5.56 -20.31
N ARG A 135 -5.58 -5.14 -19.61
CA ARG A 135 -5.02 -5.90 -18.48
C ARG A 135 -5.91 -5.81 -17.26
N ASN A 136 -5.93 -6.85 -16.44
CA ASN A 136 -6.51 -6.77 -15.10
C ASN A 136 -5.72 -5.77 -14.25
N ALA A 137 -6.41 -4.97 -13.41
CA ALA A 137 -5.75 -3.97 -12.58
C ALA A 137 -4.79 -4.59 -11.53
N HIS A 138 -5.03 -5.83 -11.08
CA HIS A 138 -4.04 -6.60 -10.32
C HIS A 138 -3.07 -7.26 -11.30
N LEU A 139 -1.90 -6.66 -11.48
CA LEU A 139 -0.86 -7.18 -12.37
C LEU A 139 -0.14 -8.39 -11.78
N ILE A 140 -0.13 -8.52 -10.45
CA ILE A 140 0.49 -9.64 -9.72
C ILE A 140 -0.59 -10.39 -8.95
N GLN A 141 -1.06 -11.51 -9.53
CA GLN A 141 -2.04 -12.39 -8.93
C GLN A 141 -1.32 -13.66 -8.46
N LYS A 142 -0.79 -13.64 -7.25
CA LYS A 142 0.08 -14.71 -6.73
C LYS A 142 -0.31 -15.08 -5.30
N PRO A 143 -0.12 -16.36 -4.88
CA PRO A 143 -0.41 -16.81 -3.52
C PRO A 143 0.59 -16.26 -2.51
N THR A 144 0.25 -16.32 -1.22
CA THR A 144 1.11 -15.91 -0.10
C THR A 144 2.51 -16.53 -0.17
N SER A 145 2.61 -17.80 -0.59
CA SER A 145 3.89 -18.51 -0.75
C SER A 145 4.83 -17.89 -1.78
N TRP A 146 4.29 -17.14 -2.73
CA TRP A 146 5.09 -16.35 -3.66
C TRP A 146 5.45 -14.97 -3.10
N TRP A 147 4.50 -14.33 -2.38
CA TRP A 147 4.72 -12.99 -1.82
C TRP A 147 5.73 -12.97 -0.68
N LEU A 148 5.66 -13.96 0.23
CA LEU A 148 6.53 -14.00 1.42
C LEU A 148 8.03 -13.96 1.11
N PRO A 149 8.57 -14.76 0.16
CA PRO A 149 9.99 -14.69 -0.16
C PRO A 149 10.42 -13.31 -0.71
N ASN A 150 9.54 -12.60 -1.44
CA ASN A 150 9.83 -11.26 -1.93
C ASN A 150 9.84 -10.24 -0.77
N LEU A 151 8.85 -10.30 0.11
CA LEU A 151 8.79 -9.41 1.29
C LEU A 151 9.97 -9.66 2.24
N CYS A 152 10.33 -10.92 2.48
CA CYS A 152 11.40 -11.31 3.41
C CYS A 152 12.81 -10.95 2.91
N GLN A 153 12.98 -10.48 1.69
CA GLN A 153 14.25 -9.89 1.24
C GLN A 153 14.50 -8.51 1.87
N HIS A 154 13.45 -7.81 2.29
CA HIS A 154 13.51 -6.43 2.77
C HIS A 154 12.99 -6.26 4.19
N PHE A 155 12.14 -7.19 4.64
CA PHE A 155 11.41 -7.07 5.91
C PHE A 155 11.42 -8.36 6.72
N ASN A 156 11.45 -8.20 8.04
CA ASN A 156 11.03 -9.24 8.98
C ASN A 156 9.51 -9.19 9.08
N VAL A 157 8.82 -10.28 8.74
CA VAL A 157 7.37 -10.40 8.90
C VAL A 157 7.06 -10.78 10.34
N LEU A 158 6.46 -9.85 11.09
CA LEU A 158 6.14 -10.02 12.53
C LEU A 158 4.80 -10.70 12.73
N GLN A 159 3.84 -10.42 11.85
CA GLN A 159 2.50 -10.98 11.87
C GLN A 159 1.97 -11.09 10.44
N LEU A 160 1.19 -12.12 10.17
CA LEU A 160 0.46 -12.29 8.90
C LEU A 160 -0.88 -12.95 9.18
N GLN A 161 -1.93 -12.47 8.52
CA GLN A 161 -3.26 -13.06 8.59
C GLN A 161 -3.96 -12.96 7.24
N HIS A 162 -4.59 -14.06 6.80
CA HIS A 162 -5.45 -14.06 5.63
C HIS A 162 -6.79 -13.38 5.91
N HIS A 163 -7.39 -12.81 4.88
CA HIS A 163 -8.70 -12.16 4.94
C HIS A 163 -9.51 -12.39 3.65
N GLN A 164 -10.78 -12.03 3.69
CA GLN A 164 -11.72 -12.05 2.56
C GLN A 164 -12.28 -10.66 2.24
N VAL A 165 -11.57 -9.60 2.60
CA VAL A 165 -11.98 -8.22 2.30
C VAL A 165 -11.82 -7.98 0.80
N PHE A 166 -12.93 -7.77 0.10
CA PHE A 166 -13.01 -7.65 -1.37
C PHE A 166 -12.46 -8.85 -2.16
N GLY A 167 -12.28 -10.00 -1.51
CA GLY A 167 -11.73 -11.25 -2.04
C GLY A 167 -10.58 -11.78 -1.19
N THR A 168 -9.93 -12.83 -1.67
CA THR A 168 -8.88 -13.52 -0.93
C THR A 168 -7.59 -12.70 -0.92
N GLY A 169 -7.11 -12.36 0.27
CA GLY A 169 -5.88 -11.62 0.47
C GLY A 169 -5.25 -11.94 1.83
N PHE A 170 -4.21 -11.20 2.15
CA PHE A 170 -3.62 -11.20 3.49
C PHE A 170 -3.15 -9.79 3.85
N TRP A 171 -3.07 -9.52 5.13
CA TRP A 171 -2.34 -8.40 5.66
C TRP A 171 -1.14 -8.88 6.47
N CYS A 172 -0.12 -8.07 6.55
CA CYS A 172 1.02 -8.32 7.40
C CYS A 172 1.52 -7.07 8.10
N VAL A 173 2.08 -7.27 9.30
CA VAL A 173 2.89 -6.29 10.01
C VAL A 173 4.34 -6.67 9.80
N VAL A 174 5.14 -5.72 9.38
CA VAL A 174 6.52 -5.94 9.03
C VAL A 174 7.43 -4.92 9.72
N GLN A 175 8.72 -5.26 9.81
CA GLN A 175 9.78 -4.37 10.24
C GLN A 175 10.94 -4.48 9.25
N ARG A 176 11.56 -3.34 8.91
CA ARG A 176 12.73 -3.34 8.02
C ARG A 176 13.85 -4.22 8.57
N ILE A 177 14.49 -5.00 7.72
CA ILE A 177 15.75 -5.69 8.04
C ILE A 177 16.85 -4.62 8.21
N LYS A 178 17.59 -4.68 9.32
CA LYS A 178 18.70 -3.77 9.63
C LYS A 178 19.95 -4.10 8.81
#